data_b22b3e74c51aa8b5c65a9e78bd0a6f0b
#
_entry.id   b22b3e74c51aa8b5c65a9e78bd0a6f0b
#
_cell.length_a   1.000
_cell.length_b   1.000
_cell.length_c   1.000
_cell.angle_alpha   90.00
_cell.angle_beta   90.00
_cell.angle_gamma   90.00
#
_symmetry.space_group_name_H-M   'P 1'
#
loop_
_entity.id
_entity.type
_entity.pdbx_description
1 polymer ?
#
loop_
_entity_poly.entity_id
_entity_poly.type
_entity_poly.pdbx_seq_one_letter_code
_entity_poly.pdbx_strand_id
1 'polypeptide(L)'
;ASDYIVQILKLHLRLQDNNLKYNEEHLTGLRNLHEKNKQLTELVLQQINTPNNFEQLEKIREIGLEITQLVRSLRSMHWSQLAEEQYEPLISTTYTDMLSSYRKIKEHLVQVAETISQ
;
A
#
# COMPACT_ATOMS: atom_id res chain seq x y z
N ALA A 1 -10.43 3.43 -5.97
CA ALA A 1 -8.97 3.17 -6.01
C ALA A 1 -8.20 4.36 -6.57
N SER A 2 -8.74 5.03 -7.62
CA SER A 2 -8.05 6.18 -8.24
C SER A 2 -7.82 7.33 -7.26
N ASP A 3 -8.76 7.57 -6.34
CA ASP A 3 -8.63 8.64 -5.34
C ASP A 3 -7.45 8.41 -4.42
N TYR A 4 -7.20 7.16 -4.03
CA TYR A 4 -6.07 6.80 -3.17
C TYR A 4 -4.74 6.92 -3.90
N ILE A 5 -4.71 6.60 -5.18
CA ILE A 5 -3.51 6.75 -6.03
C ILE A 5 -3.16 8.24 -6.14
N VAL A 6 -4.15 9.09 -6.40
CA VAL A 6 -3.96 10.54 -6.46
C VAL A 6 -3.43 11.07 -5.12
N GLN A 7 -3.98 10.57 -4.01
CA GLN A 7 -3.52 10.97 -2.68
C GLN A 7 -2.04 10.62 -2.46
N ILE A 8 -1.62 9.42 -2.87
CA ILE A 8 -0.22 8.99 -2.76
C ILE A 8 0.69 9.92 -3.55
N LEU A 9 0.30 10.27 -4.78
CA LEU A 9 1.06 11.20 -5.61
C LEU A 9 1.17 12.58 -4.96
N LYS A 10 0.08 13.10 -4.39
CA LYS A 10 0.09 14.38 -3.69
C LYS A 10 1.02 14.38 -2.49
N LEU A 11 1.03 13.27 -1.72
CA LEU A 11 1.91 13.14 -0.57
C LEU A 11 3.38 13.11 -1.00
N HIS A 12 3.68 12.41 -2.09
CA HIS A 12 5.02 12.35 -2.65
C HIS A 12 5.50 13.73 -3.10
N LEU A 13 4.66 14.47 -3.82
CA LEU A 13 4.97 15.82 -4.28
C LEU A 13 5.19 16.78 -3.10
N ARG A 14 4.40 16.63 -2.03
CA ARG A 14 4.54 17.44 -0.83
C ARG A 14 5.93 17.27 -0.21
N LEU A 15 6.43 16.05 -0.16
CA LEU A 15 7.77 15.78 0.36
C LEU A 15 8.85 16.41 -0.53
N GLN A 16 8.69 16.31 -1.85
CA GLN A 16 9.62 16.92 -2.79
C GLN A 16 9.66 18.45 -2.64
N ASP A 17 8.48 19.07 -2.55
CA ASP A 17 8.36 20.52 -2.43
C ASP A 17 9.00 21.07 -1.15
N ASN A 18 8.94 20.28 -0.07
CA ASN A 18 9.54 20.66 1.22
C ASN A 18 10.98 20.15 1.36
N ASN A 19 11.54 19.60 0.30
CA ASN A 19 12.92 19.09 0.28
C ASN A 19 13.18 18.04 1.37
N LEU A 20 12.14 17.31 1.74
CA LEU A 20 12.21 16.24 2.73
C LEU A 20 12.47 14.91 2.02
N LYS A 21 13.25 14.03 2.66
CA LYS A 21 13.59 12.74 2.09
C LYS A 21 13.33 11.63 3.10
N TYR A 22 12.81 10.50 2.60
CA TYR A 22 12.74 9.27 3.38
C TYR A 22 14.13 8.68 3.55
N ASN A 23 14.36 7.92 4.63
CA ASN A 23 15.54 7.11 4.73
C ASN A 23 15.38 5.85 3.84
N GLU A 24 16.46 5.07 3.70
CA GLU A 24 16.45 3.89 2.81
C GLU A 24 15.45 2.82 3.26
N GLU A 25 15.28 2.64 4.57
CA GLU A 25 14.31 1.67 5.08
C GLU A 25 12.89 2.04 4.69
N HIS A 26 12.55 3.33 4.81
CA HIS A 26 11.23 3.82 4.36
C HIS A 26 11.04 3.59 2.87
N LEU A 27 12.04 3.92 2.06
CA LEU A 27 11.96 3.76 0.61
C LEU A 27 11.84 2.30 0.21
N THR A 28 12.61 1.42 0.83
CA THR A 28 12.54 -0.02 0.54
C THR A 28 11.17 -0.58 0.90
N GLY A 29 10.65 -0.21 2.07
CA GLY A 29 9.32 -0.64 2.50
C GLY A 29 8.23 -0.17 1.55
N LEU A 30 8.29 1.10 1.12
CA LEU A 30 7.32 1.66 0.19
C LEU A 30 7.40 1.00 -1.19
N ARG A 31 8.61 0.71 -1.68
CA ARG A 31 8.78 -0.01 -2.95
C ARG A 31 8.18 -1.40 -2.89
N ASN A 32 8.43 -2.14 -1.82
CA ASN A 32 7.87 -3.47 -1.64
C ASN A 32 6.35 -3.43 -1.60
N LEU A 33 5.81 -2.45 -0.89
CA LEU A 33 4.37 -2.25 -0.77
C LEU A 33 3.77 -1.89 -2.13
N HIS A 34 4.42 -1.02 -2.88
CA HIS A 34 3.99 -0.64 -4.22
C HIS A 34 3.97 -1.83 -5.17
N GLU A 35 5.02 -2.67 -5.15
CA GLU A 35 5.10 -3.86 -5.99
C GLU A 35 3.98 -4.85 -5.68
N LYS A 36 3.68 -5.07 -4.40
CA LYS A 36 2.58 -5.96 -4.01
C LYS A 36 1.23 -5.42 -4.46
N ASN A 37 1.01 -4.13 -4.34
CA ASN A 37 -0.21 -3.50 -4.83
C ASN A 37 -0.33 -3.58 -6.35
N LYS A 38 0.79 -3.47 -7.06
CA LYS A 38 0.83 -3.64 -8.51
C LYS A 38 0.44 -5.07 -8.91
N GLN A 39 1.02 -6.08 -8.23
CA GLN A 39 0.64 -7.48 -8.45
C GLN A 39 -0.84 -7.70 -8.20
N LEU A 40 -1.36 -7.15 -7.11
CA LEU A 40 -2.77 -7.27 -6.78
C LEU A 40 -3.65 -6.65 -7.85
N THR A 41 -3.29 -5.46 -8.33
CA THR A 41 -4.03 -4.79 -9.41
C THR A 41 -4.09 -5.65 -10.66
N GLU A 42 -2.96 -6.22 -11.07
CA GLU A 42 -2.89 -7.09 -12.24
C GLU A 42 -3.78 -8.32 -12.10
N LEU A 43 -3.76 -8.95 -10.92
CA LEU A 43 -4.59 -10.13 -10.66
C LEU A 43 -6.08 -9.78 -10.65
N VAL A 44 -6.45 -8.64 -10.10
CA VAL A 44 -7.86 -8.20 -10.08
C VAL A 44 -8.34 -7.92 -11.50
N LEU A 45 -7.51 -7.29 -12.34
CA LEU A 45 -7.85 -7.07 -13.74
C LEU A 45 -8.07 -8.39 -14.48
N GLN A 46 -7.24 -9.40 -14.21
CA GLN A 46 -7.43 -10.72 -14.78
C GLN A 46 -8.72 -11.37 -14.27
N GLN A 47 -9.04 -11.18 -12.98
CA GLN A 47 -10.24 -11.75 -12.38
C GLN A 47 -11.51 -11.17 -13.00
N ILE A 48 -11.50 -9.91 -13.43
CA ILE A 48 -12.62 -9.29 -14.11
C ILE A 48 -12.95 -10.07 -15.40
N ASN A 49 -11.91 -10.56 -16.11
CA ASN A 49 -12.08 -11.32 -17.33
C ASN A 49 -12.44 -12.80 -17.10
N THR A 50 -12.12 -13.35 -15.93
CA THR A 50 -12.40 -14.74 -15.56
C THR A 50 -13.00 -14.82 -14.15
N PRO A 51 -14.24 -14.33 -13.95
CA PRO A 51 -14.79 -14.19 -12.59
C PRO A 51 -14.98 -15.52 -11.85
N ASN A 52 -15.05 -16.63 -12.57
CA ASN A 52 -15.25 -17.95 -11.97
C ASN A 52 -13.94 -18.65 -11.62
N ASN A 53 -12.81 -17.99 -11.78
CA ASN A 53 -11.51 -18.54 -11.44
C ASN A 53 -11.27 -18.41 -9.93
N PHE A 54 -11.71 -19.40 -9.16
CA PHE A 54 -11.59 -19.36 -7.70
C PHE A 54 -10.16 -19.53 -7.21
N GLU A 55 -9.33 -20.23 -7.97
CA GLU A 55 -7.92 -20.37 -7.65
C GLU A 55 -7.21 -19.01 -7.71
N GLN A 56 -7.51 -18.21 -8.71
CA GLN A 56 -6.99 -16.87 -8.84
C GLN A 56 -7.53 -15.94 -7.73
N LEU A 57 -8.80 -16.10 -7.36
CA LEU A 57 -9.38 -15.34 -6.25
C LEU A 57 -8.64 -15.61 -4.95
N GLU A 58 -8.25 -16.87 -4.70
CA GLU A 58 -7.47 -17.21 -3.52
C GLU A 58 -6.10 -16.53 -3.53
N LYS A 59 -5.45 -16.43 -4.68
CA LYS A 59 -4.18 -15.70 -4.82
C LYS A 59 -4.37 -14.22 -4.51
N ILE A 60 -5.47 -13.62 -4.94
CA ILE A 60 -5.81 -12.24 -4.65
C ILE A 60 -5.92 -12.04 -3.14
N ARG A 61 -6.61 -12.94 -2.45
CA ARG A 61 -6.75 -12.90 -0.99
C ARG A 61 -5.41 -13.04 -0.28
N GLU A 62 -4.55 -13.93 -0.76
CA GLU A 62 -3.21 -14.14 -0.20
C GLU A 62 -2.36 -12.89 -0.31
N ILE A 63 -2.33 -12.26 -1.49
CA ILE A 63 -1.56 -11.04 -1.69
C ILE A 63 -2.15 -9.90 -0.85
N GLY A 64 -3.47 -9.82 -0.76
CA GLY A 64 -4.14 -8.85 0.11
C GLY A 64 -3.70 -8.99 1.56
N LEU A 65 -3.61 -10.23 2.06
CA LEU A 65 -3.14 -10.50 3.41
C LEU A 65 -1.67 -10.12 3.58
N GLU A 66 -0.83 -10.42 2.58
CA GLU A 66 0.58 -10.01 2.61
C GLU A 66 0.73 -8.49 2.69
N ILE A 67 -0.10 -7.75 1.95
CA ILE A 67 -0.10 -6.29 2.01
C ILE A 67 -0.49 -5.81 3.41
N THR A 68 -1.51 -6.40 4.01
CA THR A 68 -1.94 -6.05 5.38
C THR A 68 -0.80 -6.27 6.36
N GLN A 69 -0.13 -7.42 6.28
CA GLN A 69 0.99 -7.75 7.15
C GLN A 69 2.17 -6.82 6.95
N LEU A 70 2.46 -6.48 5.70
CA LEU A 70 3.55 -5.55 5.38
C LEU A 70 3.26 -4.15 5.92
N VAL A 71 2.04 -3.65 5.75
CA VAL A 71 1.65 -2.34 6.29
C VAL A 71 1.81 -2.33 7.82
N ARG A 72 1.36 -3.37 8.49
CA ARG A 72 1.49 -3.47 9.95
C ARG A 72 2.96 -3.50 10.37
N SER A 73 3.78 -4.27 9.68
CA SER A 73 5.20 -4.38 9.97
C SER A 73 5.92 -3.05 9.79
N LEU A 74 5.67 -2.37 8.67
CA LEU A 74 6.28 -1.06 8.38
C LEU A 74 5.85 -0.01 9.40
N ARG A 75 4.57 -0.02 9.79
CA ARG A 75 4.05 0.91 10.79
C ARG A 75 4.70 0.67 12.16
N SER A 76 4.82 -0.59 12.55
CA SER A 76 5.45 -0.98 13.82
C SER A 76 6.92 -0.58 13.85
N MET A 77 7.65 -0.81 12.76
CA MET A 77 9.05 -0.39 12.65
C MET A 77 9.19 1.12 12.76
N HIS A 78 8.29 1.85 12.10
CA HIS A 78 8.31 3.31 12.15
C HIS A 78 8.06 3.84 13.57
N TRP A 79 7.09 3.26 14.30
CA TRP A 79 6.83 3.64 15.69
C TRP A 79 8.06 3.38 16.58
N SER A 80 8.75 2.26 16.39
CA SER A 80 9.97 1.94 17.14
C SER A 80 11.07 2.96 16.84
N GLN A 81 11.22 3.34 15.58
CA GLN A 81 12.23 4.32 15.17
C GLN A 81 11.94 5.72 15.72
N LEU A 82 10.66 6.09 15.82
CA LEU A 82 10.27 7.37 16.42
C LEU A 82 10.66 7.46 17.89
N ALA A 83 10.68 6.34 18.60
CA ALA A 83 11.08 6.31 20.00
C ALA A 83 12.59 6.52 20.18
N GLU A 84 13.38 6.16 19.18
CA GLU A 84 14.84 6.20 19.23
C GLU A 84 15.43 7.42 18.50
N GLU A 85 14.80 7.86 17.43
CA GLU A 85 15.28 8.93 16.57
C GLU A 85 14.20 10.00 16.41
N GLN A 86 14.65 11.24 16.19
CA GLN A 86 13.73 12.34 15.90
C GLN A 86 13.55 12.46 14.40
N TYR A 87 12.33 12.29 13.93
CA TYR A 87 11.96 12.54 12.54
C TYR A 87 11.21 13.84 12.41
N GLU A 88 11.33 14.49 11.24
CA GLU A 88 10.48 15.59 10.91
C GLU A 88 9.01 15.15 10.96
N PRO A 89 8.12 15.88 11.66
CA PRO A 89 6.71 15.49 11.74
C PRO A 89 6.05 15.29 10.38
N LEU A 90 6.43 16.11 9.39
CA LEU A 90 5.86 15.97 8.04
C LEU A 90 6.27 14.64 7.40
N ILE A 91 7.51 14.20 7.59
CA ILE A 91 7.97 12.91 7.07
C ILE A 91 7.16 11.77 7.70
N SER A 92 7.02 11.79 9.02
CA SER A 92 6.29 10.76 9.75
C SER A 92 4.83 10.71 9.34
N THR A 93 4.15 11.85 9.31
CA THR A 93 2.74 11.93 8.92
C THR A 93 2.55 11.47 7.49
N THR A 94 3.40 11.93 6.57
CA THR A 94 3.29 11.55 5.16
C THR A 94 3.53 10.07 4.95
N TYR A 95 4.52 9.49 5.63
CA TYR A 95 4.82 8.07 5.54
C TYR A 95 3.63 7.22 6.03
N THR A 96 3.08 7.52 7.20
CA THR A 96 1.95 6.77 7.74
C THR A 96 0.69 6.95 6.91
N ASP A 97 0.48 8.12 6.32
CA ASP A 97 -0.62 8.36 5.39
C ASP A 97 -0.48 7.53 4.11
N MET A 98 0.74 7.37 3.60
CA MET A 98 0.99 6.52 2.44
C MET A 98 0.72 5.04 2.77
N LEU A 99 1.13 4.57 3.93
CA LEU A 99 0.82 3.21 4.37
C LEU A 99 -0.69 2.98 4.42
N SER A 100 -1.42 3.94 4.99
CA SER A 100 -2.89 3.86 5.07
C SER A 100 -3.53 3.87 3.69
N SER A 101 -3.02 4.67 2.76
CA SER A 101 -3.54 4.74 1.39
C SER A 101 -3.34 3.44 0.64
N TYR A 102 -2.18 2.80 0.77
CA TYR A 102 -1.94 1.49 0.16
C TYR A 102 -2.87 0.42 0.74
N ARG A 103 -3.10 0.46 2.05
CA ARG A 103 -4.03 -0.47 2.69
C ARG A 103 -5.45 -0.30 2.13
N LYS A 104 -5.89 0.94 1.95
CA LYS A 104 -7.23 1.22 1.40
C LYS A 104 -7.35 0.79 -0.05
N ILE A 105 -6.31 0.98 -0.85
CA ILE A 105 -6.26 0.47 -2.22
C ILE A 105 -6.43 -1.05 -2.21
N LYS A 106 -5.68 -1.74 -1.36
CA LYS A 106 -5.79 -3.19 -1.20
C LYS A 106 -7.21 -3.61 -0.86
N GLU A 107 -7.83 -2.96 0.10
CA GLU A 107 -9.19 -3.29 0.54
C GLU A 107 -10.19 -3.15 -0.61
N HIS A 108 -10.09 -2.07 -1.39
CA HIS A 108 -10.94 -1.87 -2.56
C HIS A 108 -10.73 -2.94 -3.63
N LEU A 109 -9.49 -3.25 -3.93
CA LEU A 109 -9.16 -4.23 -4.97
C LEU A 109 -9.66 -5.62 -4.61
N VAL A 110 -9.45 -6.05 -3.36
CA VAL A 110 -9.94 -7.35 -2.90
C VAL A 110 -11.46 -7.38 -2.91
N GLN A 111 -12.11 -6.31 -2.48
CA GLN A 111 -13.56 -6.22 -2.48
C GLN A 111 -14.14 -6.32 -3.89
N VAL A 112 -13.52 -5.62 -4.86
CA VAL A 112 -13.93 -5.72 -6.26
C VAL A 112 -13.83 -7.16 -6.74
N ALA A 113 -12.71 -7.82 -6.48
CA ALA A 113 -12.50 -9.21 -6.91
C ALA A 113 -13.54 -10.14 -6.30
N GLU A 114 -13.83 -9.99 -5.01
CA GLU A 114 -14.83 -10.82 -4.33
C GLU A 114 -16.23 -10.57 -4.87
N THR A 115 -16.57 -9.32 -5.12
CA THR A 115 -17.89 -8.95 -5.63
C THR A 115 -18.14 -9.51 -7.02
N ILE A 116 -17.18 -9.39 -7.94
CA ILE A 116 -17.35 -9.92 -9.31
C ILE A 116 -17.31 -11.44 -9.39
N SER A 117 -16.79 -12.09 -8.36
CA SER A 117 -16.65 -13.55 -8.32
C SER A 117 -17.81 -14.27 -7.64
N GLN A 118 -18.80 -13.53 -7.20
CA GLN A 118 -20.00 -14.10 -6.57
C GLN A 118 -20.98 -14.70 -7.59
#